data_79d8203615fb93029302799c492c2e0f
#
_entry.id   79d8203615fb93029302799c492c2e0f
#
_cell.length_a   1.000
_cell.length_b   1.000
_cell.length_c   1.000
_cell.angle_alpha   90.00
_cell.angle_beta   90.00
_cell.angle_gamma   90.00
#
_symmetry.space_group_name_H-M   'P 1'
#
loop_
_entity.id
_entity.type
_entity.pdbx_description
1 polymer ?
#
loop_
_entity_poly.entity_id
_entity_poly.type
_entity_poly.pdbx_seq_one_letter_code
_entity_poly.pdbx_strand_id
1 'polypeptide(L)'
;MQVQFSVSDIEAIAQPKERRGATAETIRGLAALTAAGPGDLSFLGNPKYKTEVAGTRASIVFLPLDFKGAEPQANQLFLFVDNPSVALARVCARIEQSLWPKPVPGIHPSAVVAPDAKVAATATVGPLCVVEAGAVVGERVHLQAQVFVGRHAVVGEDSWLMPGVIVAAECELGRRVRLQPGVVIGSDGFGYEFVKGRHEKIPQVGHVSIGDDVEIGANSTLDRARFSRTVVGEGTKIDNLVQIAHNVIVGRHCLLCSQAGISGSTTIEDYVVLAGQVGVGGHITIGKGAKAGGQAGITSDVAPGAFINGTPAIPYLLERRIAILHQRLPELFKRVDALEEQLVDAKKPSS
;
A
#
# COMPACT_ATOMS: atom_id res chain seq x y z
N MET A 1 -3.16 19.93 -18.32
CA MET A 1 -4.16 18.86 -18.11
C MET A 1 -5.23 18.96 -19.17
N GLN A 2 -5.73 17.88 -19.75
CA GLN A 2 -6.79 17.95 -20.79
C GLN A 2 -8.19 18.16 -20.20
N VAL A 3 -8.38 17.96 -18.90
CA VAL A 3 -9.66 18.11 -18.22
C VAL A 3 -9.76 19.51 -17.62
N GLN A 4 -10.89 20.18 -17.90
CA GLN A 4 -11.20 21.51 -17.39
C GLN A 4 -12.46 21.41 -16.52
N PHE A 5 -12.45 22.16 -15.41
CA PHE A 5 -13.59 22.24 -14.50
C PHE A 5 -14.02 23.67 -14.32
N SER A 6 -15.31 23.91 -14.36
CA SER A 6 -15.89 25.16 -13.87
C SER A 6 -15.87 25.17 -12.33
N VAL A 7 -16.07 26.34 -11.74
CA VAL A 7 -16.21 26.45 -10.28
C VAL A 7 -17.35 25.58 -9.77
N SER A 8 -18.49 25.55 -10.50
CA SER A 8 -19.63 24.71 -10.15
C SER A 8 -19.34 23.22 -10.19
N ASP A 9 -18.50 22.75 -11.13
CA ASP A 9 -18.06 21.35 -11.15
C ASP A 9 -17.25 20.99 -9.92
N ILE A 10 -16.30 21.86 -9.54
CA ILE A 10 -15.47 21.67 -8.34
C ILE A 10 -16.34 21.67 -7.07
N GLU A 11 -17.30 22.60 -6.95
CA GLU A 11 -18.21 22.64 -5.81
C GLU A 11 -19.10 21.37 -5.75
N ALA A 12 -19.61 20.89 -6.88
CA ALA A 12 -20.40 19.67 -6.94
C ALA A 12 -19.60 18.42 -6.52
N ILE A 13 -18.32 18.36 -6.89
CA ILE A 13 -17.41 17.24 -6.53
C ILE A 13 -17.00 17.31 -5.07
N ALA A 14 -16.56 18.50 -4.61
CA ALA A 14 -15.99 18.70 -3.28
C ALA A 14 -17.03 18.81 -2.17
N GLN A 15 -18.27 19.25 -2.49
CA GLN A 15 -19.37 19.49 -1.56
C GLN A 15 -18.94 20.36 -0.36
N PRO A 16 -18.48 21.60 -0.60
CA PRO A 16 -18.00 22.47 0.47
C PRO A 16 -19.14 22.86 1.41
N LYS A 17 -18.81 23.06 2.69
CA LYS A 17 -19.75 23.53 3.72
C LYS A 17 -19.85 25.06 3.76
N GLU A 18 -18.76 25.74 3.40
CA GLU A 18 -18.64 27.20 3.39
C GLU A 18 -17.78 27.62 2.20
N ARG A 19 -18.02 28.84 1.70
CA ARG A 19 -17.20 29.46 0.65
C ARG A 19 -16.88 30.88 1.02
N ARG A 20 -15.66 31.33 0.67
CA ARG A 20 -15.23 32.73 0.79
C ARG A 20 -14.52 33.18 -0.48
N GLY A 21 -14.80 34.40 -0.92
CA GLY A 21 -14.28 34.95 -2.17
C GLY A 21 -15.00 34.43 -3.41
N ALA A 22 -14.46 34.72 -4.58
CA ALA A 22 -14.97 34.27 -5.86
C ALA A 22 -13.85 34.24 -6.90
N THR A 23 -13.98 33.35 -7.87
CA THR A 23 -13.15 33.33 -9.07
C THR A 23 -14.00 33.02 -10.30
N ALA A 24 -13.64 33.64 -11.43
CA ALA A 24 -14.22 33.30 -12.74
C ALA A 24 -13.33 32.35 -13.55
N GLU A 25 -12.20 31.92 -12.98
CA GLU A 25 -11.24 31.07 -13.68
C GLU A 25 -11.78 29.65 -13.91
N THR A 26 -11.49 29.13 -15.08
CA THR A 26 -11.64 27.68 -15.36
C THR A 26 -10.44 26.97 -14.77
N ILE A 27 -10.68 25.93 -13.99
CA ILE A 27 -9.61 25.14 -13.38
C ILE A 27 -9.04 24.17 -14.40
N ARG A 28 -7.75 24.29 -14.67
CA ARG A 28 -7.00 23.52 -15.67
C ARG A 28 -5.82 22.77 -15.07
N GLY A 29 -5.49 23.04 -13.80
CA GLY A 29 -4.34 22.48 -13.10
C GLY A 29 -4.63 22.14 -11.65
N LEU A 30 -3.79 21.26 -11.10
CA LEU A 30 -3.69 20.98 -9.68
C LEU A 30 -2.24 21.25 -9.28
N ALA A 31 -1.99 22.04 -8.25
CA ALA A 31 -0.63 22.37 -7.82
C ALA A 31 -0.54 22.53 -6.30
N ALA A 32 0.66 22.38 -5.75
CA ALA A 32 0.93 22.71 -4.35
C ALA A 32 0.74 24.20 -4.09
N LEU A 33 0.42 24.59 -2.85
CA LEU A 33 0.15 25.99 -2.46
C LEU A 33 1.21 26.96 -2.97
N THR A 34 2.48 26.62 -2.87
CA THR A 34 3.62 27.46 -3.27
C THR A 34 3.86 27.55 -4.79
N ALA A 35 3.38 26.57 -5.55
CA ALA A 35 3.60 26.46 -7.00
C ALA A 35 2.37 26.86 -7.82
N ALA A 36 1.19 26.92 -7.20
CA ALA A 36 -0.07 27.17 -7.87
C ALA A 36 -0.14 28.59 -8.46
N GLY A 37 -0.76 28.70 -9.64
CA GLY A 37 -1.06 29.92 -10.35
C GLY A 37 -2.54 30.09 -10.67
N PRO A 38 -2.89 31.14 -11.43
CA PRO A 38 -4.27 31.33 -11.91
C PRO A 38 -4.72 30.13 -12.76
N GLY A 39 -5.94 29.65 -12.52
CA GLY A 39 -6.48 28.45 -13.14
C GLY A 39 -6.08 27.14 -12.45
N ASP A 40 -5.34 27.20 -11.34
CA ASP A 40 -5.04 26.02 -10.54
C ASP A 40 -5.96 25.89 -9.32
N LEU A 41 -6.22 24.64 -8.93
CA LEU A 41 -6.77 24.23 -7.65
C LEU A 41 -5.66 23.74 -6.75
N SER A 42 -5.68 24.18 -5.49
CA SER A 42 -4.75 23.73 -4.44
C SER A 42 -5.52 23.33 -3.18
N PHE A 43 -4.81 22.84 -2.16
CA PHE A 43 -5.41 22.40 -0.92
C PHE A 43 -4.44 22.48 0.26
N LEU A 44 -4.98 22.66 1.46
CA LEU A 44 -4.23 22.55 2.71
C LEU A 44 -4.47 21.17 3.33
N GLY A 45 -3.66 20.18 2.96
CA GLY A 45 -3.75 18.81 3.48
C GLY A 45 -2.99 18.58 4.79
N ASN A 46 -2.00 19.43 5.10
CA ASN A 46 -1.20 19.34 6.32
C ASN A 46 -1.08 20.73 6.98
N PRO A 47 -1.44 20.86 8.27
CA PRO A 47 -1.38 22.13 9.01
C PRO A 47 -0.01 22.82 8.99
N LYS A 48 1.07 22.07 8.77
CA LYS A 48 2.43 22.60 8.62
C LYS A 48 2.55 23.67 7.53
N TYR A 49 1.73 23.56 6.47
CA TYR A 49 1.75 24.48 5.33
C TYR A 49 0.73 25.62 5.44
N LYS A 50 0.16 25.84 6.62
CA LYS A 50 -0.88 26.87 6.86
C LYS A 50 -0.45 28.27 6.44
N THR A 51 0.81 28.64 6.68
CA THR A 51 1.36 29.95 6.32
C THR A 51 1.47 30.17 4.81
N GLU A 52 1.53 29.10 4.02
CA GLU A 52 1.64 29.16 2.55
C GLU A 52 0.31 29.58 1.89
N VAL A 53 -0.82 29.44 2.60
CA VAL A 53 -2.15 29.83 2.08
C VAL A 53 -2.22 31.32 1.76
N ALA A 54 -1.54 32.16 2.54
CA ALA A 54 -1.53 33.62 2.31
C ALA A 54 -0.82 34.04 1.02
N GLY A 55 0.16 33.26 0.59
CA GLY A 55 0.98 33.54 -0.59
C GLY A 55 0.57 32.80 -1.86
N THR A 56 -0.37 31.86 -1.77
CA THR A 56 -0.76 31.07 -2.95
C THR A 56 -1.54 31.91 -3.97
N ARG A 57 -1.26 31.65 -5.25
CA ARG A 57 -1.99 32.24 -6.39
C ARG A 57 -3.01 31.28 -7.01
N ALA A 58 -3.30 30.17 -6.33
CA ALA A 58 -4.33 29.23 -6.78
C ALA A 58 -5.69 29.94 -6.90
N SER A 59 -6.44 29.68 -7.95
CA SER A 59 -7.78 30.22 -8.12
C SER A 59 -8.79 29.59 -7.16
N ILE A 60 -8.62 28.31 -6.82
CA ILE A 60 -9.43 27.62 -5.79
C ILE A 60 -8.50 26.96 -4.77
N VAL A 61 -8.85 27.09 -3.49
CA VAL A 61 -8.11 26.40 -2.41
C VAL A 61 -9.09 25.65 -1.52
N PHE A 62 -8.89 24.33 -1.35
CA PHE A 62 -9.60 23.55 -0.34
C PHE A 62 -8.96 23.74 1.03
N LEU A 63 -9.75 24.14 2.00
CA LEU A 63 -9.34 24.41 3.38
C LEU A 63 -10.17 23.58 4.36
N PRO A 64 -9.61 23.18 5.51
CA PRO A 64 -10.38 22.56 6.57
C PRO A 64 -11.33 23.59 7.23
N LEU A 65 -12.44 23.12 7.82
CA LEU A 65 -13.48 23.98 8.39
C LEU A 65 -12.98 24.89 9.53
N ASP A 66 -11.98 24.45 10.26
CA ASP A 66 -11.38 25.18 11.38
C ASP A 66 -10.22 26.11 10.96
N PHE A 67 -10.00 26.27 9.66
CA PHE A 67 -8.93 27.15 9.17
C PHE A 67 -9.17 28.59 9.61
N LYS A 68 -8.19 29.13 10.34
CA LYS A 68 -8.10 30.55 10.71
C LYS A 68 -6.79 31.11 10.16
N GLY A 69 -6.87 32.01 9.22
CA GLY A 69 -5.68 32.54 8.55
C GLY A 69 -6.04 33.61 7.52
N ALA A 70 -5.32 33.57 6.40
CA ALA A 70 -5.51 34.54 5.31
C ALA A 70 -6.93 34.47 4.73
N GLU A 71 -7.41 35.64 4.30
CA GLU A 71 -8.60 35.74 3.47
C GLU A 71 -8.25 35.59 1.98
N PRO A 72 -9.22 35.20 1.13
CA PRO A 72 -8.97 35.04 -0.29
C PRO A 72 -8.58 36.37 -0.95
N GLN A 73 -7.64 36.31 -1.87
CA GLN A 73 -7.23 37.43 -2.70
C GLN A 73 -8.28 37.75 -3.78
N ALA A 74 -8.10 38.80 -4.54
CA ALA A 74 -8.94 39.09 -5.69
C ALA A 74 -8.89 37.94 -6.70
N ASN A 75 -10.07 37.54 -7.21
CA ASN A 75 -10.23 36.38 -8.13
C ASN A 75 -9.77 35.03 -7.55
N GLN A 76 -9.88 34.86 -6.22
CA GLN A 76 -9.57 33.64 -5.51
C GLN A 76 -10.78 33.15 -4.71
N LEU A 77 -10.99 31.82 -4.67
CA LEU A 77 -12.11 31.18 -3.99
C LEU A 77 -11.56 30.14 -2.98
N PHE A 78 -11.90 30.33 -1.71
CA PHE A 78 -11.66 29.33 -0.67
C PHE A 78 -12.92 28.49 -0.47
N LEU A 79 -12.76 27.17 -0.54
CA LEU A 79 -13.81 26.18 -0.31
C LEU A 79 -13.48 25.38 0.95
N PHE A 80 -14.32 25.51 1.97
CA PHE A 80 -14.14 24.87 3.26
C PHE A 80 -14.83 23.49 3.25
N VAL A 81 -14.05 22.46 3.53
CA VAL A 81 -14.46 21.05 3.46
C VAL A 81 -14.06 20.31 4.72
N ASP A 82 -14.74 19.18 5.00
CA ASP A 82 -14.43 18.33 6.17
C ASP A 82 -12.98 17.82 6.12
N ASN A 83 -12.51 17.43 4.92
CA ASN A 83 -11.14 16.97 4.71
C ASN A 83 -10.63 17.40 3.32
N PRO A 84 -9.70 18.39 3.25
CA PRO A 84 -9.16 18.89 1.99
C PRO A 84 -8.49 17.83 1.11
N SER A 85 -7.81 16.86 1.72
CA SER A 85 -7.16 15.79 0.98
C SER A 85 -8.17 14.84 0.33
N VAL A 86 -9.27 14.54 1.02
CA VAL A 86 -10.36 13.73 0.46
C VAL A 86 -11.11 14.48 -0.63
N ALA A 87 -11.35 15.79 -0.45
CA ALA A 87 -11.96 16.61 -1.48
C ALA A 87 -11.11 16.64 -2.76
N LEU A 88 -9.79 16.83 -2.62
CA LEU A 88 -8.85 16.74 -3.74
C LEU A 88 -8.88 15.35 -4.38
N ALA A 89 -8.87 14.27 -3.60
CA ALA A 89 -8.91 12.92 -4.12
C ALA A 89 -10.16 12.67 -4.99
N ARG A 90 -11.32 13.24 -4.64
CA ARG A 90 -12.53 13.17 -5.48
C ARG A 90 -12.36 13.89 -6.82
N VAL A 91 -11.70 15.05 -6.84
CA VAL A 91 -11.36 15.74 -8.09
C VAL A 91 -10.39 14.91 -8.92
N CYS A 92 -9.34 14.36 -8.29
CA CYS A 92 -8.40 13.45 -8.97
C CYS A 92 -9.10 12.21 -9.56
N ALA A 93 -10.05 11.61 -8.83
CA ALA A 93 -10.83 10.48 -9.34
C ALA A 93 -11.65 10.86 -10.59
N ARG A 94 -12.19 12.08 -10.64
CA ARG A 94 -12.89 12.57 -11.83
C ARG A 94 -11.95 12.76 -13.02
N ILE A 95 -10.73 13.24 -12.76
CA ILE A 95 -9.67 13.34 -13.77
C ILE A 95 -9.26 11.94 -14.25
N GLU A 96 -9.06 11.01 -13.33
CA GLU A 96 -8.73 9.62 -13.64
C GLU A 96 -9.71 8.99 -14.61
N GLN A 97 -11.01 9.15 -14.37
CA GLN A 97 -12.06 8.64 -15.27
C GLN A 97 -11.98 9.21 -16.69
N SER A 98 -11.47 10.41 -16.86
CA SER A 98 -11.27 11.04 -18.16
C SER A 98 -9.98 10.60 -18.84
N LEU A 99 -8.92 10.38 -18.07
CA LEU A 99 -7.63 9.90 -18.56
C LEU A 99 -7.66 8.42 -18.94
N TRP A 100 -8.39 7.63 -18.16
CA TRP A 100 -8.56 6.18 -18.36
C TRP A 100 -10.05 5.83 -18.38
N PRO A 101 -10.75 6.16 -19.50
CA PRO A 101 -12.15 5.81 -19.61
C PRO A 101 -12.31 4.29 -19.57
N LYS A 102 -13.43 3.85 -19.01
CA LYS A 102 -13.74 2.41 -18.99
C LYS A 102 -13.71 1.88 -20.42
N PRO A 103 -12.99 0.77 -20.65
CA PRO A 103 -12.90 0.19 -22.00
C PRO A 103 -14.26 -0.38 -22.42
N VAL A 104 -14.44 -0.50 -23.74
CA VAL A 104 -15.62 -1.20 -24.29
C VAL A 104 -15.50 -2.68 -23.95
N PRO A 105 -16.57 -3.31 -23.43
CA PRO A 105 -16.57 -4.75 -23.17
C PRO A 105 -16.25 -5.58 -24.42
N GLY A 106 -15.56 -6.70 -24.21
CA GLY A 106 -15.23 -7.63 -25.27
C GLY A 106 -13.87 -8.30 -25.08
N ILE A 107 -13.61 -9.27 -25.94
CA ILE A 107 -12.37 -10.05 -25.96
C ILE A 107 -11.55 -9.62 -27.18
N HIS A 108 -10.33 -9.14 -26.96
CA HIS A 108 -9.43 -8.75 -28.05
C HIS A 108 -9.08 -9.99 -28.92
N PRO A 109 -9.03 -9.86 -30.25
CA PRO A 109 -8.76 -11.01 -31.13
C PRO A 109 -7.43 -11.74 -30.90
N SER A 110 -6.45 -11.08 -30.31
CA SER A 110 -5.16 -11.70 -29.94
C SER A 110 -5.14 -12.33 -28.54
N ALA A 111 -6.24 -12.26 -27.80
CA ALA A 111 -6.34 -12.97 -26.52
C ALA A 111 -6.63 -14.45 -26.72
N VAL A 112 -6.08 -15.30 -25.86
CA VAL A 112 -6.33 -16.74 -25.84
C VAL A 112 -7.21 -17.07 -24.65
N VAL A 113 -8.44 -17.47 -24.90
CA VAL A 113 -9.42 -17.80 -23.85
C VAL A 113 -9.83 -19.27 -24.04
N ALA A 114 -9.67 -20.06 -22.97
CA ALA A 114 -10.07 -21.46 -23.00
C ALA A 114 -11.59 -21.59 -23.22
N PRO A 115 -12.05 -22.63 -23.95
CA PRO A 115 -13.48 -22.77 -24.30
C PRO A 115 -14.43 -22.91 -23.11
N ASP A 116 -13.93 -23.42 -21.98
CA ASP A 116 -14.66 -23.63 -20.73
C ASP A 116 -14.44 -22.52 -19.69
N ALA A 117 -13.62 -21.52 -20.01
CA ALA A 117 -13.49 -20.33 -19.19
C ALA A 117 -14.79 -19.49 -19.22
N LYS A 118 -15.17 -18.94 -18.08
CA LYS A 118 -16.36 -18.12 -17.93
C LYS A 118 -15.97 -16.64 -17.89
N VAL A 119 -16.17 -15.94 -18.99
CA VAL A 119 -15.91 -14.49 -19.08
C VAL A 119 -17.25 -13.76 -19.17
N ALA A 120 -17.52 -12.86 -18.23
CA ALA A 120 -18.75 -12.08 -18.22
C ALA A 120 -18.85 -11.19 -19.48
N ALA A 121 -20.07 -11.02 -20.03
CA ALA A 121 -20.29 -10.24 -21.24
C ALA A 121 -19.90 -8.75 -21.09
N THR A 122 -19.84 -8.24 -19.88
CA THR A 122 -19.43 -6.86 -19.55
C THR A 122 -17.94 -6.72 -19.25
N ALA A 123 -17.19 -7.81 -19.25
CA ALA A 123 -15.75 -7.79 -19.03
C ALA A 123 -14.99 -7.35 -20.28
N THR A 124 -13.81 -6.81 -20.09
CA THR A 124 -12.86 -6.50 -21.16
C THR A 124 -11.60 -7.35 -20.99
N VAL A 125 -11.26 -8.10 -22.03
CA VAL A 125 -10.03 -8.88 -22.12
C VAL A 125 -9.14 -8.28 -23.20
N GLY A 126 -8.05 -7.64 -22.77
CA GLY A 126 -7.13 -6.89 -23.64
C GLY A 126 -6.23 -7.78 -24.49
N PRO A 127 -5.35 -7.17 -25.30
CA PRO A 127 -4.49 -7.88 -26.22
C PRO A 127 -3.49 -8.78 -25.49
N LEU A 128 -3.23 -9.96 -26.10
CA LEU A 128 -2.27 -10.95 -25.61
C LEU A 128 -2.57 -11.48 -24.20
N CYS A 129 -3.78 -11.30 -23.69
CA CYS A 129 -4.21 -11.95 -22.46
C CYS A 129 -4.39 -13.45 -22.67
N VAL A 130 -4.13 -14.22 -21.61
CA VAL A 130 -4.41 -15.67 -21.55
C VAL A 130 -5.37 -15.93 -20.40
N VAL A 131 -6.49 -16.59 -20.69
CA VAL A 131 -7.47 -17.04 -19.68
C VAL A 131 -7.60 -18.55 -19.82
N GLU A 132 -7.09 -19.27 -18.81
CA GLU A 132 -7.03 -20.73 -18.86
C GLU A 132 -8.35 -21.43 -18.51
N ALA A 133 -8.34 -22.76 -18.66
CA ALA A 133 -9.48 -23.64 -18.45
C ALA A 133 -10.14 -23.45 -17.07
N GLY A 134 -11.46 -23.38 -17.05
CA GLY A 134 -12.25 -23.23 -15.82
C GLY A 134 -12.10 -21.88 -15.09
N ALA A 135 -11.29 -20.95 -15.60
CA ALA A 135 -11.16 -19.63 -15.00
C ALA A 135 -12.46 -18.83 -15.09
N VAL A 136 -12.69 -17.95 -14.11
CA VAL A 136 -13.87 -17.10 -14.03
C VAL A 136 -13.46 -15.64 -14.00
N VAL A 137 -13.91 -14.86 -14.97
CA VAL A 137 -13.74 -13.40 -15.06
C VAL A 137 -15.08 -12.74 -14.89
N GLY A 138 -15.24 -12.01 -13.78
CA GLY A 138 -16.52 -11.41 -13.36
C GLY A 138 -16.95 -10.21 -14.18
N GLU A 139 -18.10 -9.65 -13.81
CA GLU A 139 -18.72 -8.51 -14.47
C GLU A 139 -17.80 -7.27 -14.39
N ARG A 140 -17.72 -6.53 -15.50
CA ARG A 140 -16.96 -5.27 -15.63
C ARG A 140 -15.48 -5.37 -15.26
N VAL A 141 -14.93 -6.58 -15.20
CA VAL A 141 -13.50 -6.78 -15.03
C VAL A 141 -12.75 -6.21 -16.23
N HIS A 142 -11.65 -5.54 -15.97
CA HIS A 142 -10.75 -5.05 -17.00
C HIS A 142 -9.38 -5.73 -16.89
N LEU A 143 -9.13 -6.69 -17.77
CA LEU A 143 -7.82 -7.25 -18.02
C LEU A 143 -7.13 -6.42 -19.09
N GLN A 144 -6.05 -5.70 -18.75
CA GLN A 144 -5.26 -4.96 -19.74
C GLN A 144 -4.38 -5.92 -20.56
N ALA A 145 -3.38 -5.40 -21.27
CA ALA A 145 -2.54 -6.23 -22.12
C ALA A 145 -1.71 -7.27 -21.31
N GLN A 146 -1.54 -8.48 -21.88
CA GLN A 146 -0.63 -9.51 -21.37
C GLN A 146 -0.96 -10.00 -19.95
N VAL A 147 -2.19 -9.93 -19.52
CA VAL A 147 -2.64 -10.51 -18.25
C VAL A 147 -2.81 -12.01 -18.40
N PHE A 148 -2.27 -12.77 -17.43
CA PHE A 148 -2.46 -14.21 -17.35
C PHE A 148 -3.42 -14.54 -16.20
N VAL A 149 -4.50 -15.25 -16.51
CA VAL A 149 -5.46 -15.80 -15.52
C VAL A 149 -5.41 -17.32 -15.63
N GLY A 150 -4.82 -17.94 -14.63
CA GLY A 150 -4.54 -19.38 -14.59
C GLY A 150 -5.79 -20.23 -14.40
N ARG A 151 -5.61 -21.54 -14.57
CA ARG A 151 -6.68 -22.53 -14.49
C ARG A 151 -7.46 -22.42 -13.17
N HIS A 152 -8.81 -22.39 -13.28
CA HIS A 152 -9.74 -22.27 -12.16
C HIS A 152 -9.55 -21.01 -11.29
N ALA A 153 -8.73 -20.06 -11.71
CA ALA A 153 -8.62 -18.78 -11.00
C ALA A 153 -9.91 -17.97 -11.13
N VAL A 154 -10.21 -17.16 -10.10
CA VAL A 154 -11.40 -16.33 -10.06
C VAL A 154 -11.00 -14.86 -9.94
N VAL A 155 -11.54 -14.02 -10.81
CA VAL A 155 -11.40 -12.56 -10.77
C VAL A 155 -12.78 -11.95 -10.53
N GLY A 156 -12.97 -11.35 -9.34
CA GLY A 156 -14.23 -10.74 -8.93
C GLY A 156 -14.57 -9.46 -9.71
N GLU A 157 -15.85 -9.09 -9.70
CA GLU A 157 -16.40 -7.97 -10.47
C GLU A 157 -15.69 -6.62 -10.19
N ASP A 158 -15.74 -5.72 -11.21
CA ASP A 158 -15.15 -4.38 -11.17
C ASP A 158 -13.62 -4.36 -10.90
N SER A 159 -12.94 -5.50 -10.95
CA SER A 159 -11.49 -5.56 -10.75
C SER A 159 -10.74 -5.10 -12.00
N TRP A 160 -9.57 -4.48 -11.77
CA TRP A 160 -8.72 -3.94 -12.81
C TRP A 160 -7.31 -4.49 -12.70
N LEU A 161 -6.92 -5.33 -13.66
CA LEU A 161 -5.60 -5.95 -13.75
C LEU A 161 -4.81 -5.26 -14.86
N MET A 162 -3.71 -4.61 -14.48
CA MET A 162 -2.86 -3.83 -15.38
C MET A 162 -1.89 -4.73 -16.16
N PRO A 163 -1.12 -4.19 -17.13
CA PRO A 163 -0.32 -5.02 -18.01
C PRO A 163 0.66 -5.94 -17.29
N GLY A 164 0.74 -7.19 -17.77
CA GLY A 164 1.69 -8.18 -17.25
C GLY A 164 1.36 -8.77 -15.88
N VAL A 165 0.15 -8.54 -15.35
CA VAL A 165 -0.31 -9.17 -14.11
C VAL A 165 -0.49 -10.68 -14.33
N ILE A 166 -0.04 -11.47 -13.35
CA ILE A 166 -0.20 -12.92 -13.32
C ILE A 166 -1.07 -13.30 -12.12
N VAL A 167 -2.18 -13.97 -12.39
CA VAL A 167 -3.00 -14.66 -11.40
C VAL A 167 -2.85 -16.15 -11.67
N ALA A 168 -2.08 -16.83 -10.84
CA ALA A 168 -1.78 -18.26 -11.03
C ALA A 168 -3.03 -19.13 -10.74
N ALA A 169 -2.92 -20.43 -11.11
CA ALA A 169 -4.03 -21.37 -10.98
C ALA A 169 -4.63 -21.42 -9.57
N GLU A 170 -5.97 -21.50 -9.51
CA GLU A 170 -6.78 -21.62 -8.28
C GLU A 170 -6.74 -20.41 -7.34
N CYS A 171 -6.06 -19.34 -7.71
CA CYS A 171 -6.07 -18.11 -6.93
C CYS A 171 -7.38 -17.34 -7.11
N GLU A 172 -7.80 -16.65 -6.04
CA GLU A 172 -9.07 -15.96 -5.96
C GLU A 172 -8.86 -14.47 -5.68
N LEU A 173 -9.43 -13.62 -6.52
CA LEU A 173 -9.52 -12.18 -6.31
C LEU A 173 -10.97 -11.79 -6.03
N GLY A 174 -11.19 -11.03 -4.97
CA GLY A 174 -12.46 -10.41 -4.64
C GLY A 174 -12.87 -9.33 -5.64
N ARG A 175 -13.83 -8.51 -5.25
CA ARG A 175 -14.38 -7.43 -6.08
C ARG A 175 -13.55 -6.16 -5.96
N ARG A 176 -13.53 -5.34 -7.03
CA ARG A 176 -12.86 -4.02 -7.04
C ARG A 176 -11.37 -4.10 -6.67
N VAL A 177 -10.74 -5.22 -6.98
CA VAL A 177 -9.30 -5.41 -6.78
C VAL A 177 -8.55 -4.67 -7.88
N ARG A 178 -7.51 -3.91 -7.50
CA ARG A 178 -6.66 -3.19 -8.45
C ARG A 178 -5.22 -3.71 -8.35
N LEU A 179 -4.74 -4.36 -9.41
CA LEU A 179 -3.38 -4.87 -9.50
C LEU A 179 -2.56 -4.04 -10.47
N GLN A 180 -1.47 -3.45 -9.99
CA GLN A 180 -0.55 -2.65 -10.78
C GLN A 180 0.31 -3.52 -11.71
N PRO A 181 1.03 -2.95 -12.71
CA PRO A 181 1.78 -3.74 -13.66
C PRO A 181 2.77 -4.72 -13.02
N GLY A 182 2.82 -5.93 -13.56
CA GLY A 182 3.77 -6.95 -13.14
C GLY A 182 3.52 -7.60 -11.77
N VAL A 183 2.37 -7.39 -11.15
CA VAL A 183 1.99 -8.10 -9.91
C VAL A 183 1.86 -9.59 -10.19
N VAL A 184 2.39 -10.42 -9.27
CA VAL A 184 2.28 -11.88 -9.34
C VAL A 184 1.51 -12.40 -8.14
N ILE A 185 0.38 -13.04 -8.40
CA ILE A 185 -0.46 -13.71 -7.40
C ILE A 185 -0.32 -15.22 -7.58
N GLY A 186 0.27 -15.90 -6.59
CA GLY A 186 0.31 -17.37 -6.54
C GLY A 186 1.58 -18.00 -7.10
N SER A 187 2.74 -17.30 -7.10
CA SER A 187 4.04 -17.96 -7.26
C SER A 187 4.27 -19.01 -6.19
N ASP A 188 5.13 -19.97 -6.45
CA ASP A 188 5.48 -20.99 -5.44
C ASP A 188 6.10 -20.34 -4.20
N GLY A 189 5.62 -20.73 -3.03
CA GLY A 189 6.28 -20.40 -1.77
C GLY A 189 7.69 -20.99 -1.67
N PHE A 190 8.57 -20.30 -0.96
CA PHE A 190 9.96 -20.70 -0.78
C PHE A 190 10.07 -21.79 0.30
N GLY A 191 9.85 -23.06 -0.10
CA GLY A 191 9.88 -24.22 0.77
C GLY A 191 10.92 -25.24 0.31
N TYR A 192 11.94 -25.47 1.14
CA TYR A 192 13.00 -26.46 0.89
C TYR A 192 13.41 -27.14 2.18
N GLU A 193 13.77 -28.43 2.09
CA GLU A 193 14.39 -29.19 3.17
C GLU A 193 15.80 -29.58 2.78
N PHE A 194 16.74 -29.47 3.73
CA PHE A 194 18.12 -29.92 3.49
C PHE A 194 18.28 -31.41 3.79
N VAL A 195 18.36 -32.21 2.74
CA VAL A 195 18.43 -33.66 2.85
C VAL A 195 19.68 -34.18 2.14
N LYS A 196 20.53 -34.90 2.84
CA LYS A 196 21.74 -35.55 2.26
C LYS A 196 22.61 -34.62 1.43
N GLY A 197 22.84 -33.39 1.92
CA GLY A 197 23.75 -32.44 1.30
C GLY A 197 23.15 -31.61 0.16
N ARG A 198 21.83 -31.62 -0.06
CA ARG A 198 21.13 -30.83 -1.07
C ARG A 198 19.80 -30.30 -0.55
N HIS A 199 19.31 -29.23 -1.15
CA HIS A 199 17.97 -28.71 -0.91
C HIS A 199 16.95 -29.43 -1.78
N GLU A 200 16.00 -30.13 -1.15
CA GLU A 200 14.86 -30.75 -1.81
C GLU A 200 13.66 -29.80 -1.75
N LYS A 201 13.04 -29.53 -2.90
CA LYS A 201 11.87 -28.67 -3.00
C LYS A 201 10.65 -29.30 -2.32
N ILE A 202 9.97 -28.52 -1.52
CA ILE A 202 8.64 -28.87 -0.99
C ILE A 202 7.59 -28.23 -1.92
N PRO A 203 6.80 -29.03 -2.66
CA PRO A 203 5.76 -28.50 -3.54
C PRO A 203 4.75 -27.63 -2.79
N GLN A 204 4.33 -26.57 -3.43
CA GLN A 204 3.37 -25.58 -2.91
C GLN A 204 2.03 -25.82 -3.63
N VAL A 205 1.08 -26.44 -2.96
CA VAL A 205 -0.19 -26.90 -3.57
C VAL A 205 -1.42 -26.11 -3.11
N GLY A 206 -1.23 -25.10 -2.23
CA GLY A 206 -2.27 -24.18 -1.85
C GLY A 206 -2.45 -23.04 -2.87
N HIS A 207 -3.20 -22.02 -2.50
CA HIS A 207 -3.51 -20.90 -3.36
C HIS A 207 -3.41 -19.56 -2.60
N VAL A 208 -3.72 -18.45 -3.29
CA VAL A 208 -3.84 -17.11 -2.70
C VAL A 208 -5.29 -16.66 -2.79
N SER A 209 -5.82 -16.08 -1.71
CA SER A 209 -7.16 -15.48 -1.65
C SER A 209 -7.05 -14.01 -1.27
N ILE A 210 -7.52 -13.13 -2.15
CA ILE A 210 -7.50 -11.65 -2.00
C ILE A 210 -8.93 -11.17 -1.77
N GLY A 211 -9.14 -10.40 -0.71
CA GLY A 211 -10.44 -9.79 -0.39
C GLY A 211 -10.84 -8.65 -1.32
N ASP A 212 -12.04 -8.11 -1.09
CA ASP A 212 -12.57 -6.96 -1.83
C ASP A 212 -11.74 -5.69 -1.58
N ASP A 213 -11.76 -4.75 -2.55
CA ASP A 213 -11.14 -3.42 -2.41
C ASP A 213 -9.64 -3.41 -2.10
N VAL A 214 -8.94 -4.51 -2.38
CA VAL A 214 -7.48 -4.61 -2.22
C VAL A 214 -6.78 -3.96 -3.40
N GLU A 215 -5.74 -3.18 -3.12
CA GLU A 215 -4.86 -2.63 -4.15
C GLU A 215 -3.43 -3.12 -3.93
N ILE A 216 -2.76 -3.53 -5.02
CA ILE A 216 -1.40 -4.09 -4.96
C ILE A 216 -0.52 -3.37 -5.97
N GLY A 217 0.57 -2.79 -5.47
CA GLY A 217 1.55 -2.02 -6.22
C GLY A 217 2.41 -2.88 -7.15
N ALA A 218 3.05 -2.22 -8.10
CA ALA A 218 3.79 -2.85 -9.19
C ALA A 218 4.90 -3.80 -8.70
N ASN A 219 5.02 -4.94 -9.40
CA ASN A 219 6.02 -5.98 -9.12
C ASN A 219 5.99 -6.56 -7.70
N SER A 220 4.88 -6.41 -6.98
CA SER A 220 4.68 -7.10 -5.71
C SER A 220 4.31 -8.57 -5.98
N THR A 221 4.77 -9.46 -5.11
CA THR A 221 4.61 -10.91 -5.26
C THR A 221 3.99 -11.51 -4.01
N LEU A 222 2.93 -12.28 -4.20
CA LEU A 222 2.24 -13.01 -3.15
C LEU A 222 2.32 -14.51 -3.44
N ASP A 223 3.04 -15.23 -2.58
CA ASP A 223 3.25 -16.66 -2.76
C ASP A 223 2.04 -17.48 -2.37
N ARG A 224 1.77 -18.54 -3.14
CA ARG A 224 0.78 -19.54 -2.75
C ARG A 224 1.21 -20.28 -1.49
N ALA A 225 0.25 -20.72 -0.73
CA ALA A 225 0.51 -21.51 0.46
C ALA A 225 1.09 -22.89 0.12
N ARG A 226 1.83 -23.45 1.05
CA ARG A 226 2.26 -24.87 0.97
C ARG A 226 1.03 -25.79 0.86
N PHE A 227 0.02 -25.55 1.67
CA PHE A 227 -1.32 -26.12 1.62
C PHE A 227 -2.29 -25.08 2.22
N SER A 228 -3.61 -25.20 1.94
CA SER A 228 -4.57 -24.17 2.32
C SER A 228 -4.34 -22.87 1.53
N ARG A 229 -4.23 -21.70 2.16
CA ARG A 229 -4.16 -20.42 1.44
C ARG A 229 -3.29 -19.38 2.13
N THR A 230 -2.70 -18.49 1.33
CA THR A 230 -2.21 -17.18 1.73
C THR A 230 -3.36 -16.18 1.57
N VAL A 231 -3.57 -15.29 2.52
CA VAL A 231 -4.77 -14.44 2.56
C VAL A 231 -4.41 -12.97 2.67
N VAL A 232 -5.12 -12.11 1.92
CA VAL A 232 -5.11 -10.66 2.11
C VAL A 232 -6.54 -10.19 2.34
N GLY A 233 -6.78 -9.59 3.49
CA GLY A 233 -8.10 -9.09 3.90
C GLY A 233 -8.55 -7.84 3.14
N GLU A 234 -9.87 -7.63 3.12
CA GLU A 234 -10.56 -6.52 2.47
C GLU A 234 -9.93 -5.16 2.76
N GLY A 235 -9.87 -4.30 1.76
CA GLY A 235 -9.45 -2.90 1.88
C GLY A 235 -7.96 -2.67 2.11
N THR A 236 -7.15 -3.73 2.22
CA THR A 236 -5.70 -3.63 2.41
C THR A 236 -5.02 -3.03 1.18
N LYS A 237 -4.04 -2.15 1.43
CA LYS A 237 -3.25 -1.49 0.40
C LYS A 237 -1.79 -1.94 0.52
N ILE A 238 -1.27 -2.46 -0.57
CA ILE A 238 0.08 -2.98 -0.70
C ILE A 238 0.80 -2.15 -1.75
N ASP A 239 1.93 -1.58 -1.38
CA ASP A 239 2.74 -0.74 -2.27
C ASP A 239 3.62 -1.60 -3.20
N ASN A 240 4.46 -0.97 -3.99
CA ASN A 240 5.34 -1.62 -4.97
C ASN A 240 6.42 -2.48 -4.31
N LEU A 241 6.83 -3.56 -4.98
CA LEU A 241 7.94 -4.41 -4.58
C LEU A 241 7.78 -5.06 -3.18
N VAL A 242 6.56 -5.33 -2.76
CA VAL A 242 6.28 -6.05 -1.51
C VAL A 242 6.31 -7.55 -1.77
N GLN A 243 6.95 -8.32 -0.87
CA GLN A 243 6.93 -9.77 -0.86
C GLN A 243 6.06 -10.29 0.29
N ILE A 244 5.03 -11.05 -0.02
CA ILE A 244 4.23 -11.80 0.95
C ILE A 244 4.47 -13.29 0.72
N ALA A 245 5.13 -13.95 1.67
CA ALA A 245 5.47 -15.37 1.56
C ALA A 245 4.27 -16.29 1.82
N HIS A 246 4.49 -17.58 1.62
CA HIS A 246 3.48 -18.63 1.76
C HIS A 246 2.79 -18.66 3.13
N ASN A 247 1.52 -18.97 3.16
CA ASN A 247 0.72 -19.11 4.38
C ASN A 247 0.62 -17.86 5.26
N VAL A 248 0.98 -16.68 4.75
CA VAL A 248 0.78 -15.41 5.44
C VAL A 248 -0.70 -15.07 5.45
N ILE A 249 -1.16 -14.55 6.58
CA ILE A 249 -2.52 -14.00 6.74
C ILE A 249 -2.37 -12.50 7.00
N VAL A 250 -2.80 -11.68 6.06
CA VAL A 250 -2.91 -10.22 6.22
C VAL A 250 -4.37 -9.88 6.49
N GLY A 251 -4.61 -9.16 7.56
CA GLY A 251 -5.93 -8.67 7.98
C GLY A 251 -6.48 -7.58 7.05
N ARG A 252 -7.55 -6.92 7.50
CA ARG A 252 -8.26 -5.89 6.74
C ARG A 252 -7.65 -4.51 6.94
N HIS A 253 -7.75 -3.67 5.89
CA HIS A 253 -7.36 -2.25 5.94
C HIS A 253 -5.92 -2.02 6.41
N CYS A 254 -5.01 -2.95 6.13
CA CYS A 254 -3.59 -2.79 6.39
C CYS A 254 -2.94 -1.88 5.34
N LEU A 255 -1.82 -1.25 5.70
CA LEU A 255 -0.96 -0.51 4.79
C LEU A 255 0.45 -1.15 4.82
N LEU A 256 0.85 -1.76 3.72
CA LEU A 256 2.17 -2.37 3.55
C LEU A 256 2.94 -1.53 2.53
N CYS A 257 3.90 -0.73 3.03
CA CYS A 257 4.65 0.17 2.18
C CYS A 257 5.75 -0.56 1.39
N SER A 258 6.30 0.14 0.42
CA SER A 258 7.23 -0.39 -0.57
C SER A 258 8.41 -1.16 0.03
N GLN A 259 8.76 -2.26 -0.63
CA GLN A 259 9.85 -3.17 -0.26
C GLN A 259 9.70 -3.86 1.11
N ALA A 260 8.51 -3.85 1.71
CA ALA A 260 8.28 -4.69 2.88
C ALA A 260 8.33 -6.17 2.49
N GLY A 261 8.98 -6.98 3.34
CA GLY A 261 9.10 -8.43 3.17
C GLY A 261 8.51 -9.17 4.36
N ILE A 262 7.54 -10.07 4.10
CA ILE A 262 6.83 -10.80 5.16
C ILE A 262 7.10 -12.28 4.96
N SER A 263 7.78 -12.89 5.93
CA SER A 263 8.14 -14.32 5.90
C SER A 263 6.93 -15.22 6.14
N GLY A 264 7.08 -16.49 5.74
CA GLY A 264 6.00 -17.47 5.74
C GLY A 264 5.33 -17.70 7.10
N SER A 265 4.05 -18.03 7.06
CA SER A 265 3.21 -18.37 8.24
C SER A 265 3.06 -17.25 9.27
N THR A 266 3.30 -16.02 8.88
CA THR A 266 3.11 -14.82 9.71
C THR A 266 1.66 -14.36 9.65
N THR A 267 1.12 -13.90 10.78
CA THR A 267 -0.20 -13.25 10.86
C THR A 267 -0.03 -11.75 11.08
N ILE A 268 -0.60 -10.97 10.19
CA ILE A 268 -0.73 -9.52 10.32
C ILE A 268 -2.20 -9.22 10.55
N GLU A 269 -2.54 -8.72 11.74
CA GLU A 269 -3.92 -8.43 12.08
C GLU A 269 -4.43 -7.13 11.41
N ASP A 270 -5.72 -6.79 11.60
CA ASP A 270 -6.37 -5.64 10.98
C ASP A 270 -5.67 -4.30 11.29
N TYR A 271 -5.69 -3.36 10.34
CA TYR A 271 -5.21 -1.97 10.48
C TYR A 271 -3.71 -1.81 10.78
N VAL A 272 -2.91 -2.83 10.55
CA VAL A 272 -1.45 -2.75 10.72
C VAL A 272 -0.85 -1.86 9.64
N VAL A 273 0.17 -1.09 10.03
CA VAL A 273 0.96 -0.25 9.10
C VAL A 273 2.42 -0.67 9.15
N LEU A 274 2.94 -1.20 8.06
CA LEU A 274 4.36 -1.47 7.87
C LEU A 274 4.94 -0.42 6.95
N ALA A 275 5.86 0.40 7.44
CA ALA A 275 6.55 1.38 6.62
C ALA A 275 7.54 0.72 5.64
N GLY A 276 8.17 1.53 4.78
CA GLY A 276 9.06 1.00 3.73
C GLY A 276 10.22 0.17 4.25
N GLN A 277 10.53 -0.91 3.53
CA GLN A 277 11.66 -1.81 3.82
C GLN A 277 11.57 -2.55 5.17
N VAL A 278 10.39 -2.69 5.75
CA VAL A 278 10.19 -3.50 6.95
C VAL A 278 10.37 -4.97 6.61
N GLY A 279 11.19 -5.68 7.40
CA GLY A 279 11.34 -7.13 7.33
C GLY A 279 10.61 -7.81 8.48
N VAL A 280 9.72 -8.76 8.20
CA VAL A 280 8.95 -9.50 9.21
C VAL A 280 9.37 -10.96 9.21
N GLY A 281 9.80 -11.47 10.37
CA GLY A 281 10.15 -12.87 10.58
C GLY A 281 8.97 -13.81 10.41
N GLY A 282 9.26 -15.10 10.20
CA GLY A 282 8.23 -16.12 10.04
C GLY A 282 7.58 -16.54 11.37
N HIS A 283 6.35 -17.06 11.28
CA HIS A 283 5.62 -17.66 12.42
C HIS A 283 5.35 -16.71 13.58
N ILE A 284 5.23 -15.40 13.34
CA ILE A 284 4.93 -14.39 14.35
C ILE A 284 3.61 -13.69 14.06
N THR A 285 3.11 -12.99 15.08
CA THR A 285 1.87 -12.21 14.97
C THR A 285 2.17 -10.72 15.15
N ILE A 286 1.73 -9.90 14.19
CA ILE A 286 1.71 -8.44 14.30
C ILE A 286 0.30 -8.02 14.71
N GLY A 287 0.17 -7.57 15.96
CA GLY A 287 -1.14 -7.28 16.56
C GLY A 287 -1.87 -6.11 15.91
N LYS A 288 -3.19 -6.13 16.02
CA LYS A 288 -4.13 -5.17 15.42
C LYS A 288 -3.73 -3.71 15.64
N GLY A 289 -3.68 -2.94 14.57
CA GLY A 289 -3.36 -1.51 14.61
C GLY A 289 -1.91 -1.18 14.96
N ALA A 290 -1.03 -2.18 15.07
CA ALA A 290 0.39 -1.95 15.29
C ALA A 290 1.03 -1.20 14.10
N LYS A 291 2.07 -0.44 14.36
CA LYS A 291 2.82 0.31 13.37
C LYS A 291 4.30 0.00 13.45
N ALA A 292 4.94 -0.21 12.32
CA ALA A 292 6.39 -0.36 12.22
C ALA A 292 6.98 0.77 11.39
N GLY A 293 7.99 1.46 11.96
CA GLY A 293 8.77 2.46 11.24
C GLY A 293 9.66 1.84 10.16
N GLY A 294 10.16 2.68 9.24
CA GLY A 294 10.95 2.23 8.11
C GLY A 294 12.17 1.39 8.50
N GLN A 295 12.45 0.35 7.71
CA GLN A 295 13.58 -0.58 7.91
C GLN A 295 13.57 -1.33 9.25
N ALA A 296 12.44 -1.43 9.95
CA ALA A 296 12.36 -2.23 11.15
C ALA A 296 12.49 -3.73 10.81
N GLY A 297 13.35 -4.43 11.54
CA GLY A 297 13.46 -5.90 11.51
C GLY A 297 12.65 -6.50 12.66
N ILE A 298 11.55 -7.17 12.38
CA ILE A 298 10.63 -7.72 13.37
C ILE A 298 10.87 -9.22 13.49
N THR A 299 11.36 -9.69 14.63
CA THR A 299 11.75 -11.08 14.86
C THR A 299 10.88 -11.80 15.90
N SER A 300 9.90 -11.10 16.49
CA SER A 300 9.00 -11.63 17.51
C SER A 300 7.64 -10.96 17.41
N ASP A 301 6.65 -11.50 18.12
CA ASP A 301 5.30 -10.94 18.17
C ASP A 301 5.28 -9.47 18.58
N VAL A 302 4.38 -8.72 17.96
CA VAL A 302 4.16 -7.29 18.25
C VAL A 302 2.77 -7.11 18.85
N ALA A 303 2.70 -6.49 20.01
CA ALA A 303 1.43 -6.26 20.69
C ALA A 303 0.48 -5.34 19.88
N PRO A 304 -0.85 -5.51 20.00
CA PRO A 304 -1.82 -4.61 19.34
C PRO A 304 -1.58 -3.14 19.70
N GLY A 305 -1.68 -2.27 18.70
CA GLY A 305 -1.49 -0.82 18.85
C GLY A 305 -0.06 -0.35 19.11
N ALA A 306 0.91 -1.26 19.21
CA ALA A 306 2.31 -0.89 19.44
C ALA A 306 2.89 -0.11 18.25
N PHE A 307 3.79 0.83 18.56
CA PHE A 307 4.61 1.50 17.55
C PHE A 307 6.08 1.12 17.79
N ILE A 308 6.64 0.38 16.83
CA ILE A 308 8.03 -0.08 16.87
C ILE A 308 8.85 0.59 15.78
N ASN A 309 10.15 0.71 16.00
CA ASN A 309 11.06 1.31 15.03
C ASN A 309 12.41 0.57 15.04
N GLY A 310 13.13 0.56 13.91
CA GLY A 310 14.40 -0.19 13.76
C GLY A 310 15.60 0.62 13.35
N THR A 311 15.42 1.79 12.74
CA THR A 311 16.51 2.65 12.27
C THR A 311 16.12 4.12 12.40
N PRO A 312 17.01 5.07 12.81
CA PRO A 312 17.25 6.28 12.06
C PRO A 312 18.65 6.29 11.47
N ALA A 313 18.83 6.93 10.30
CA ALA A 313 20.15 7.30 9.82
C ALA A 313 20.78 8.31 10.80
N ILE A 314 22.00 8.05 11.22
CA ILE A 314 22.78 8.93 12.07
C ILE A 314 24.11 9.27 11.39
N PRO A 315 24.85 10.34 11.79
CA PRO A 315 26.13 10.70 11.20
C PRO A 315 27.08 9.50 11.14
N TYR A 316 27.75 9.29 10.01
CA TYR A 316 28.58 8.11 9.73
C TYR A 316 29.61 7.79 10.83
N LEU A 317 30.34 8.80 11.32
CA LEU A 317 31.33 8.58 12.38
C LEU A 317 30.70 8.18 13.73
N LEU A 318 29.50 8.69 14.02
CA LEU A 318 28.76 8.32 15.22
C LEU A 318 28.25 6.87 15.11
N GLU A 319 27.70 6.49 13.95
CA GLU A 319 27.24 5.12 13.68
C GLU A 319 28.38 4.11 13.90
N ARG A 320 29.55 4.34 13.27
CA ARG A 320 30.71 3.48 13.44
C ARG A 320 31.16 3.34 14.90
N ARG A 321 31.11 4.45 15.65
CA ARG A 321 31.46 4.43 17.08
C ARG A 321 30.45 3.61 17.87
N ILE A 322 29.15 3.77 17.60
CA ILE A 322 28.08 3.00 18.26
C ILE A 322 28.22 1.51 17.94
N ALA A 323 28.47 1.14 16.69
CA ALA A 323 28.64 -0.25 16.26
C ALA A 323 29.80 -0.93 17.02
N ILE A 324 30.93 -0.24 17.21
CA ILE A 324 32.06 -0.75 18.01
C ILE A 324 31.66 -0.91 19.48
N LEU A 325 30.94 0.05 20.06
CA LEU A 325 30.50 -0.02 21.45
C LEU A 325 29.49 -1.17 21.66
N HIS A 326 28.57 -1.41 20.71
CA HIS A 326 27.67 -2.56 20.78
C HIS A 326 28.42 -3.89 20.90
N GLN A 327 29.51 -4.09 20.16
CA GLN A 327 30.30 -5.33 20.23
C GLN A 327 30.97 -5.50 21.62
N ARG A 328 31.18 -4.42 22.34
CA ARG A 328 31.81 -4.42 23.68
C ARG A 328 30.82 -4.50 24.84
N LEU A 329 29.52 -4.42 24.57
CA LEU A 329 28.48 -4.49 25.61
C LEU A 329 28.59 -5.74 26.50
N PRO A 330 28.76 -6.99 25.94
CA PRO A 330 28.88 -8.17 26.83
C PRO A 330 30.04 -8.10 27.79
N GLU A 331 31.18 -7.51 27.41
CA GLU A 331 32.33 -7.29 28.28
C GLU A 331 32.03 -6.21 29.35
N LEU A 332 31.34 -5.15 28.94
CA LEU A 332 30.95 -4.08 29.85
C LEU A 332 30.02 -4.62 30.97
N PHE A 333 29.01 -5.43 30.61
CA PHE A 333 28.12 -6.05 31.60
C PHE A 333 28.90 -6.91 32.60
N LYS A 334 29.80 -7.79 32.14
CA LYS A 334 30.67 -8.59 33.07
C LYS A 334 31.47 -7.73 34.01
N ARG A 335 31.97 -6.56 33.56
CA ARG A 335 32.71 -5.63 34.43
C ARG A 335 31.80 -4.94 35.43
N VAL A 336 30.57 -4.61 35.02
CA VAL A 336 29.58 -4.03 35.94
C VAL A 336 29.20 -5.02 37.03
N ASP A 337 28.86 -6.26 36.63
CA ASP A 337 28.52 -7.33 37.58
C ASP A 337 29.65 -7.53 38.64
N ALA A 338 30.91 -7.61 38.17
CA ALA A 338 32.05 -7.74 39.08
C ALA A 338 32.24 -6.53 40.03
N LEU A 339 31.95 -5.31 39.56
CA LEU A 339 32.01 -4.11 40.43
C LEU A 339 30.86 -4.11 41.45
N GLU A 340 29.66 -4.56 41.06
CA GLU A 340 28.54 -4.69 42.00
C GLU A 340 28.82 -5.71 43.08
N GLU A 341 29.41 -6.87 42.75
CA GLU A 341 29.86 -7.85 43.75
C GLU A 341 30.87 -7.27 44.73
N GLN A 342 31.88 -6.54 44.24
CA GLN A 342 32.88 -5.87 45.10
C GLN A 342 32.24 -4.84 46.04
N LEU A 343 31.25 -4.09 45.58
CA LEU A 343 30.52 -3.11 46.37
C LEU A 343 29.67 -3.77 47.48
N VAL A 344 29.08 -4.92 47.20
CA VAL A 344 28.31 -5.71 48.18
C VAL A 344 29.25 -6.24 49.26
N ASP A 345 30.43 -6.76 48.90
CA ASP A 345 31.42 -7.27 49.86
C ASP A 345 32.02 -6.15 50.69
N ALA A 346 32.28 -4.98 50.12
CA ALA A 346 32.79 -3.82 50.86
C ALA A 346 31.77 -3.23 51.88
N LYS A 347 30.48 -3.51 51.73
CA LYS A 347 29.42 -3.08 52.65
C LYS A 347 29.14 -4.08 53.78
N LYS A 348 29.75 -5.27 53.76
CA LYS A 348 29.65 -6.20 54.90
C LYS A 348 30.46 -5.63 56.08
N PRO A 349 29.86 -5.46 57.30
CA PRO A 349 30.60 -4.98 58.42
C PRO A 349 31.72 -5.97 58.75
N SER A 350 32.93 -5.47 58.90
CA SER A 350 34.05 -6.25 59.42
C SER A 350 33.68 -6.77 60.82
N SER A 351 33.50 -8.08 60.87
CA SER A 351 33.24 -8.83 62.13
C SER A 351 34.40 -8.75 63.12
#